data_3f20a708dd928f69b9bd33706ac44caa
#
_entry.id   3f20a708dd928f69b9bd33706ac44caa
#
_cell.length_a   1.000
_cell.length_b   1.000
_cell.length_c   1.000
_cell.angle_alpha   90.00
_cell.angle_beta   90.00
_cell.angle_gamma   90.00
#
_symmetry.space_group_name_H-M   'P 1'
#
loop_
_entity.id
_entity.type
_entity.pdbx_description
1 polymer ?
#
loop_
_entity_poly.entity_id
_entity_poly.type
_entity_poly.pdbx_seq_one_letter_code
_entity_poly.pdbx_strand_id
1 'polypeptide(L)'
;TKAATEEPTQSAEQDATQETAETREITDMAGRKVTVPTAENIESVFSAGPVAAIFLYMVAPDKLLGWNYELNDVEKSIILDKYQDLPNFGMGDSINYEAVIAADPTIAVNVGTINDKMISDCDKLSKSLGVPVVAVDGDLSASAEAYRFMGELLGEEEQAEKLASYAEKTFADIEKMEVPEDKKVRIYYGNGEDSLET
;
A
#
# COMPACT_ATOMS: atom_id res chain seq x y z
N THR A 1 -34.60 -2.55 65.67
CA THR A 1 -34.92 -2.92 64.28
C THR A 1 -34.77 -1.69 63.42
N LYS A 2 -33.67 -1.57 62.69
CA LYS A 2 -33.42 -0.44 61.79
C LYS A 2 -33.10 -1.06 60.41
N ALA A 3 -33.99 -0.80 59.49
CA ALA A 3 -33.83 -1.23 58.10
C ALA A 3 -32.78 -0.36 57.43
N ALA A 4 -31.83 -0.98 56.76
CA ALA A 4 -30.89 -0.33 55.87
C ALA A 4 -31.49 -0.26 54.45
N THR A 5 -31.55 0.94 53.89
CA THR A 5 -31.93 1.20 52.52
C THR A 5 -30.70 1.09 51.65
N GLU A 6 -30.69 0.17 50.71
CA GLU A 6 -29.67 0.08 49.66
C GLU A 6 -30.05 1.01 48.52
N GLU A 7 -29.18 1.95 48.17
CA GLU A 7 -29.25 2.75 46.95
C GLU A 7 -28.73 1.93 45.76
N PRO A 8 -29.37 1.98 44.61
CA PRO A 8 -28.83 1.32 43.41
C PRO A 8 -27.73 2.21 42.78
N THR A 9 -26.56 1.66 42.70
CA THR A 9 -25.42 2.19 41.93
C THR A 9 -25.80 2.22 40.44
N GLN A 10 -25.99 3.39 39.88
CA GLN A 10 -26.05 3.59 38.44
C GLN A 10 -24.69 3.32 37.84
N SER A 11 -24.61 2.22 37.10
CA SER A 11 -23.52 1.95 36.17
C SER A 11 -23.64 2.94 34.99
N ALA A 12 -22.72 3.86 34.87
CA ALA A 12 -22.61 4.70 33.72
C ALA A 12 -22.09 3.83 32.53
N GLU A 13 -23.00 3.43 31.66
CA GLU A 13 -22.66 2.99 30.31
C GLU A 13 -22.03 4.18 29.60
N GLN A 14 -20.71 4.12 29.42
CA GLN A 14 -20.01 4.94 28.46
C GLN A 14 -20.36 4.40 27.07
N ASP A 15 -21.39 4.98 26.47
CA ASP A 15 -21.67 4.86 25.05
C ASP A 15 -20.56 5.58 24.29
N ALA A 16 -19.48 4.82 23.99
CA ALA A 16 -18.49 5.25 23.03
C ALA A 16 -19.14 5.14 21.64
N THR A 17 -19.74 6.21 21.20
CA THR A 17 -20.15 6.38 19.80
C THR A 17 -18.88 6.34 18.96
N GLN A 18 -18.49 5.13 18.50
CA GLN A 18 -17.57 4.99 17.39
C GLN A 18 -18.29 5.60 16.18
N GLU A 19 -17.87 6.78 15.81
CA GLU A 19 -18.22 7.39 14.52
C GLU A 19 -17.67 6.43 13.45
N THR A 20 -18.56 5.61 12.86
CA THR A 20 -18.14 4.68 11.80
C THR A 20 -17.77 5.54 10.60
N ALA A 21 -16.47 5.55 10.25
CA ALA A 21 -15.99 6.23 9.07
C ALA A 21 -16.81 5.82 7.84
N GLU A 22 -17.19 6.78 7.01
CA GLU A 22 -17.89 6.50 5.77
C GLU A 22 -17.06 5.55 4.90
N THR A 23 -17.71 4.52 4.35
CA THR A 23 -17.05 3.50 3.53
C THR A 23 -17.64 3.48 2.13
N ARG A 24 -16.83 3.01 1.16
CA ARG A 24 -17.23 2.77 -0.22
C ARG A 24 -16.77 1.38 -0.70
N GLU A 25 -17.54 0.76 -1.61
CA GLU A 25 -17.08 -0.43 -2.32
C GLU A 25 -16.30 0.00 -3.56
N ILE A 26 -15.09 -0.55 -3.72
CA ILE A 26 -14.27 -0.40 -4.91
C ILE A 26 -14.05 -1.75 -5.58
N THR A 27 -13.70 -1.75 -6.87
CA THR A 27 -13.14 -2.92 -7.53
C THR A 27 -11.65 -2.69 -7.67
N ASP A 28 -10.84 -3.51 -7.03
CA ASP A 28 -9.37 -3.39 -7.12
C ASP A 28 -8.82 -3.92 -8.45
N MET A 29 -7.53 -3.73 -8.70
CA MET A 29 -6.94 -4.11 -10.00
C MET A 29 -6.87 -5.63 -10.21
N ALA A 30 -7.09 -6.44 -9.16
CA ALA A 30 -7.29 -7.89 -9.28
C ALA A 30 -8.77 -8.27 -9.54
N GLY A 31 -9.67 -7.31 -9.73
CA GLY A 31 -11.09 -7.53 -9.94
C GLY A 31 -11.89 -7.89 -8.69
N ARG A 32 -11.29 -7.76 -7.49
CA ARG A 32 -11.97 -8.05 -6.23
C ARG A 32 -12.80 -6.83 -5.78
N LYS A 33 -13.97 -7.10 -5.22
CA LYS A 33 -14.75 -6.08 -4.53
C LYS A 33 -14.26 -5.94 -3.11
N VAL A 34 -13.83 -4.75 -2.76
CA VAL A 34 -13.26 -4.44 -1.44
C VAL A 34 -14.00 -3.24 -0.86
N THR A 35 -14.49 -3.36 0.36
CA THR A 35 -15.05 -2.22 1.10
C THR A 35 -13.92 -1.51 1.81
N VAL A 36 -13.72 -0.24 1.49
CA VAL A 36 -12.66 0.62 2.04
C VAL A 36 -13.28 1.90 2.60
N PRO A 37 -12.64 2.61 3.54
CA PRO A 37 -13.05 3.96 3.90
C PRO A 37 -13.04 4.90 2.69
N THR A 38 -13.78 6.00 2.75
CA THR A 38 -13.64 7.08 1.75
C THR A 38 -12.24 7.68 1.80
N ALA A 39 -11.79 8.30 0.73
CA ALA A 39 -10.39 8.75 0.58
C ALA A 39 -9.94 9.69 1.70
N GLU A 40 -10.84 10.57 2.17
CA GLU A 40 -10.60 11.47 3.30
C GLU A 40 -10.42 10.74 4.64
N ASN A 41 -10.98 9.54 4.77
CA ASN A 41 -10.89 8.71 5.98
C ASN A 41 -9.77 7.66 5.90
N ILE A 42 -8.98 7.65 4.82
CA ILE A 42 -7.75 6.86 4.73
C ILE A 42 -6.59 7.72 5.21
N GLU A 43 -6.19 7.53 6.46
CA GLU A 43 -5.14 8.32 7.10
C GLU A 43 -3.78 7.63 7.04
N SER A 44 -3.77 6.29 7.17
CA SER A 44 -2.54 5.49 7.26
C SER A 44 -2.65 4.22 6.43
N VAL A 45 -1.63 3.94 5.63
CA VAL A 45 -1.62 2.83 4.69
C VAL A 45 -0.40 1.95 4.94
N PHE A 46 -0.65 0.68 5.26
CA PHE A 46 0.41 -0.32 5.32
C PHE A 46 0.77 -0.82 3.92
N SER A 47 2.05 -0.80 3.59
CA SER A 47 2.60 -1.42 2.39
C SER A 47 2.92 -2.90 2.63
N ALA A 48 2.34 -3.80 1.84
CA ALA A 48 2.59 -5.24 1.99
C ALA A 48 3.98 -5.70 1.48
N GLY A 49 4.76 -4.77 0.93
CA GLY A 49 6.11 -5.03 0.45
C GLY A 49 6.77 -3.78 -0.15
N PRO A 50 8.07 -3.85 -0.49
CA PRO A 50 8.86 -2.69 -0.93
C PRO A 50 8.29 -1.96 -2.15
N VAL A 51 7.73 -2.69 -3.12
CA VAL A 51 7.12 -2.07 -4.31
C VAL A 51 5.91 -1.22 -3.90
N ALA A 52 5.06 -1.74 -3.01
CA ALA A 52 3.93 -0.99 -2.48
C ALA A 52 4.38 0.27 -1.70
N ALA A 53 5.46 0.17 -0.92
CA ALA A 53 6.02 1.31 -0.19
C ALA A 53 6.49 2.43 -1.13
N ILE A 54 7.14 2.06 -2.25
CA ILE A 54 7.59 3.03 -3.27
C ILE A 54 6.38 3.71 -3.93
N PHE A 55 5.36 2.94 -4.33
CA PHE A 55 4.14 3.51 -4.92
C PHE A 55 3.46 4.49 -3.96
N LEU A 56 3.29 4.10 -2.69
CA LEU A 56 2.72 4.96 -1.65
C LEU A 56 3.55 6.21 -1.42
N TYR A 57 4.87 6.08 -1.31
CA TYR A 57 5.76 7.21 -1.15
C TYR A 57 5.67 8.22 -2.30
N MET A 58 5.51 7.73 -3.53
CA MET A 58 5.40 8.59 -4.71
C MET A 58 4.04 9.28 -4.83
N VAL A 59 2.95 8.61 -4.46
CA VAL A 59 1.58 9.12 -4.63
C VAL A 59 1.12 9.88 -3.39
N ALA A 60 1.26 9.31 -2.21
CA ALA A 60 0.71 9.81 -0.95
C ALA A 60 1.69 9.58 0.22
N PRO A 61 2.86 10.22 0.22
CA PRO A 61 3.90 9.96 1.21
C PRO A 61 3.46 10.19 2.66
N ASP A 62 2.56 11.15 2.90
CA ASP A 62 2.05 11.44 4.24
C ASP A 62 1.12 10.35 4.80
N LYS A 63 0.62 9.45 3.93
CA LYS A 63 -0.20 8.28 4.31
C LYS A 63 0.63 7.00 4.48
N LEU A 64 1.93 7.01 4.14
CA LEU A 64 2.81 5.84 4.28
C LEU A 64 3.06 5.54 5.77
N LEU A 65 2.59 4.38 6.24
CA LEU A 65 2.72 3.97 7.63
C LEU A 65 4.15 3.66 8.03
N GLY A 66 4.94 3.12 7.11
CA GLY A 66 6.34 2.76 7.32
C GLY A 66 6.96 1.98 6.19
N TRP A 67 8.21 1.63 6.37
CA TRP A 67 9.02 0.90 5.41
C TRP A 67 8.97 -0.62 5.64
N ASN A 68 9.43 -1.37 4.65
CA ASN A 68 9.50 -2.84 4.70
C ASN A 68 10.92 -3.35 5.01
N TYR A 69 11.89 -2.46 5.08
CA TYR A 69 13.29 -2.72 5.41
C TYR A 69 13.95 -1.43 5.92
N GLU A 70 15.15 -1.54 6.47
CA GLU A 70 15.92 -0.38 6.88
C GLU A 70 16.51 0.34 5.67
N LEU A 71 16.28 1.63 5.58
CA LEU A 71 16.82 2.47 4.51
C LEU A 71 18.34 2.57 4.65
N ASN A 72 19.07 2.32 3.56
CA ASN A 72 20.51 2.56 3.49
C ASN A 72 20.83 4.05 3.22
N ASP A 73 22.12 4.41 3.29
CA ASP A 73 22.57 5.80 3.13
C ASP A 73 22.22 6.40 1.74
N VAL A 74 22.19 5.59 0.69
CA VAL A 74 21.84 6.04 -0.66
C VAL A 74 20.35 6.37 -0.72
N GLU A 75 19.50 5.48 -0.19
CA GLU A 75 18.06 5.70 -0.13
C GLU A 75 17.73 6.93 0.73
N LYS A 76 18.36 7.07 1.88
CA LYS A 76 18.22 8.27 2.73
C LYS A 76 18.64 9.56 2.02
N SER A 77 19.58 9.51 1.08
CA SER A 77 19.96 10.70 0.30
C SER A 77 18.90 11.16 -0.70
N ILE A 78 17.91 10.31 -1.01
CA ILE A 78 16.84 10.57 -1.99
C ILE A 78 15.50 10.80 -1.28
N ILE A 79 15.23 10.06 -0.21
CA ILE A 79 13.99 10.15 0.56
C ILE A 79 14.02 11.42 1.42
N LEU A 80 12.92 12.17 1.42
CA LEU A 80 12.79 13.37 2.23
C LEU A 80 12.97 13.05 3.72
N ASP A 81 13.68 13.90 4.44
CA ASP A 81 14.09 13.70 5.84
C ASP A 81 12.92 13.24 6.75
N LYS A 82 11.74 13.85 6.57
CA LYS A 82 10.56 13.53 7.39
C LYS A 82 10.04 12.09 7.30
N TYR A 83 10.44 11.34 6.26
CA TYR A 83 10.01 9.96 6.07
C TYR A 83 11.12 8.94 6.32
N GLN A 84 12.36 9.38 6.58
CA GLN A 84 13.49 8.47 6.76
C GLN A 84 13.41 7.62 8.03
N ASP A 85 12.82 8.20 9.09
CA ASP A 85 12.69 7.55 10.39
C ASP A 85 11.34 6.84 10.61
N LEU A 86 10.56 6.63 9.54
CA LEU A 86 9.36 5.82 9.64
C LEU A 86 9.70 4.39 10.08
N PRO A 87 8.82 3.71 10.84
CA PRO A 87 9.08 2.38 11.34
C PRO A 87 9.31 1.37 10.21
N ASN A 88 10.15 0.35 10.48
CA ASN A 88 10.35 -0.79 9.61
C ASN A 88 9.45 -1.95 10.09
N PHE A 89 8.52 -2.38 9.26
CA PHE A 89 7.59 -3.47 9.56
C PHE A 89 8.00 -4.84 9.02
N GLY A 90 9.12 -4.91 8.28
CA GLY A 90 9.56 -6.14 7.61
C GLY A 90 8.80 -6.43 6.31
N MET A 91 9.17 -7.53 5.64
CA MET A 91 8.56 -7.98 4.39
C MET A 91 8.45 -9.51 4.34
N GLY A 92 7.51 -10.03 3.54
CA GLY A 92 7.31 -11.46 3.38
C GLY A 92 7.06 -12.15 4.72
N ASP A 93 7.81 -13.21 5.01
CA ASP A 93 7.67 -13.97 6.26
C ASP A 93 8.21 -13.22 7.50
N SER A 94 8.92 -12.12 7.31
CA SER A 94 9.47 -11.30 8.41
C SER A 94 8.59 -10.12 8.82
N ILE A 95 7.37 -10.00 8.27
CA ILE A 95 6.42 -8.94 8.66
C ILE A 95 6.09 -9.06 10.15
N ASN A 96 6.30 -7.97 10.89
CA ASN A 96 5.88 -7.86 12.29
C ASN A 96 4.42 -7.41 12.36
N TYR A 97 3.50 -8.37 12.25
CA TYR A 97 2.06 -8.11 12.28
C TYR A 97 1.60 -7.40 13.55
N GLU A 98 2.18 -7.71 14.71
CA GLU A 98 1.83 -7.06 15.97
C GLU A 98 2.17 -5.56 15.92
N ALA A 99 3.34 -5.21 15.37
CA ALA A 99 3.73 -3.82 15.21
C ALA A 99 2.85 -3.10 14.18
N VAL A 100 2.48 -3.75 13.08
CA VAL A 100 1.56 -3.18 12.07
C VAL A 100 0.20 -2.89 12.69
N ILE A 101 -0.38 -3.86 13.41
CA ILE A 101 -1.69 -3.70 14.09
C ILE A 101 -1.62 -2.59 15.14
N ALA A 102 -0.53 -2.53 15.92
CA ALA A 102 -0.34 -1.49 16.93
C ALA A 102 -0.19 -0.07 16.32
N ALA A 103 0.25 0.02 15.06
CA ALA A 103 0.34 1.28 14.32
C ALA A 103 -0.99 1.69 13.65
N ASP A 104 -2.04 0.90 13.81
CA ASP A 104 -3.42 1.15 13.42
C ASP A 104 -3.59 1.59 11.95
N PRO A 105 -3.23 0.76 10.96
CA PRO A 105 -3.42 1.08 9.56
C PRO A 105 -4.91 1.16 9.20
N THR A 106 -5.30 2.15 8.42
CA THR A 106 -6.66 2.29 7.90
C THR A 106 -6.95 1.24 6.82
N ILE A 107 -5.97 1.00 5.94
CA ILE A 107 -5.98 -0.03 4.90
C ILE A 107 -4.56 -0.57 4.69
N ALA A 108 -4.46 -1.63 3.91
CA ALA A 108 -3.18 -2.07 3.36
C ALA A 108 -3.23 -2.14 1.83
N VAL A 109 -2.08 -1.95 1.18
CA VAL A 109 -1.92 -2.06 -0.28
C VAL A 109 -0.87 -3.11 -0.60
N ASN A 110 -1.18 -4.01 -1.52
CA ASN A 110 -0.27 -4.99 -2.07
C ASN A 110 -0.08 -4.73 -3.57
N VAL A 111 1.16 -4.44 -3.99
CA VAL A 111 1.53 -4.13 -5.38
C VAL A 111 2.39 -5.25 -5.94
N GLY A 112 2.01 -5.80 -7.08
CA GLY A 112 2.74 -6.88 -7.74
C GLY A 112 1.97 -7.46 -8.91
N THR A 113 2.47 -8.55 -9.49
CA THR A 113 1.80 -9.23 -10.61
C THR A 113 0.47 -9.82 -10.20
N ILE A 114 -0.61 -9.45 -10.88
CA ILE A 114 -1.96 -9.94 -10.61
C ILE A 114 -2.08 -11.41 -11.00
N ASN A 115 -2.30 -12.25 -10.00
CA ASN A 115 -2.54 -13.69 -10.16
C ASN A 115 -3.27 -14.25 -8.92
N ASP A 116 -3.65 -15.54 -8.97
CA ASP A 116 -4.37 -16.21 -7.87
C ASP A 116 -3.60 -16.18 -6.54
N LYS A 117 -2.27 -16.23 -6.61
CA LYS A 117 -1.42 -16.14 -5.41
C LYS A 117 -1.56 -14.78 -4.75
N MET A 118 -1.47 -13.69 -5.51
CA MET A 118 -1.64 -12.34 -4.99
C MET A 118 -3.01 -12.12 -4.36
N ILE A 119 -4.08 -12.62 -5.00
CA ILE A 119 -5.44 -12.58 -4.47
C ILE A 119 -5.49 -13.29 -3.10
N SER A 120 -4.96 -14.52 -3.06
CA SER A 120 -4.90 -15.30 -1.82
C SER A 120 -4.08 -14.60 -0.72
N ASP A 121 -2.97 -13.97 -1.09
CA ASP A 121 -2.10 -13.27 -0.12
C ASP A 121 -2.78 -12.00 0.41
N CYS A 122 -3.49 -11.25 -0.42
CA CYS A 122 -4.32 -10.12 0.02
C CYS A 122 -5.40 -10.56 1.02
N ASP A 123 -6.08 -11.67 0.75
CA ASP A 123 -7.13 -12.19 1.63
C ASP A 123 -6.57 -12.66 2.99
N LYS A 124 -5.40 -13.31 2.98
CA LYS A 124 -4.70 -13.70 4.21
C LYS A 124 -4.25 -12.48 5.01
N LEU A 125 -3.66 -11.51 4.33
CA LEU A 125 -3.18 -10.28 4.96
C LEU A 125 -4.34 -9.50 5.59
N SER A 126 -5.46 -9.37 4.88
CA SER A 126 -6.67 -8.72 5.42
C SER A 126 -7.17 -9.41 6.70
N LYS A 127 -7.18 -10.76 6.72
CA LYS A 127 -7.56 -11.52 7.92
C LYS A 127 -6.58 -11.33 9.08
N SER A 128 -5.28 -11.24 8.77
CA SER A 128 -4.23 -11.09 9.78
C SER A 128 -4.21 -9.70 10.40
N LEU A 129 -4.45 -8.67 9.61
CA LEU A 129 -4.42 -7.27 10.05
C LEU A 129 -5.78 -6.76 10.54
N GLY A 130 -6.88 -7.38 10.10
CA GLY A 130 -8.23 -6.91 10.41
C GLY A 130 -8.66 -5.67 9.60
N VAL A 131 -7.91 -5.28 8.56
CA VAL A 131 -8.20 -4.14 7.70
C VAL A 131 -8.36 -4.55 6.24
N PRO A 132 -9.02 -3.73 5.39
CA PRO A 132 -9.09 -3.99 3.95
C PRO A 132 -7.69 -4.02 3.33
N VAL A 133 -7.48 -4.95 2.38
CA VAL A 133 -6.26 -5.03 1.58
C VAL A 133 -6.61 -4.88 0.11
N VAL A 134 -6.01 -3.90 -0.54
CA VAL A 134 -6.25 -3.55 -1.93
C VAL A 134 -5.10 -4.05 -2.79
N ALA A 135 -5.42 -4.79 -3.86
CA ALA A 135 -4.45 -5.27 -4.84
C ALA A 135 -4.25 -4.22 -5.95
N VAL A 136 -3.00 -3.94 -6.26
CA VAL A 136 -2.59 -3.01 -7.33
C VAL A 136 -1.67 -3.74 -8.29
N ASP A 137 -1.90 -3.56 -9.59
CA ASP A 137 -1.05 -4.15 -10.62
C ASP A 137 0.33 -3.47 -10.64
N GLY A 138 1.35 -4.27 -10.37
CA GLY A 138 2.75 -3.83 -10.33
C GLY A 138 3.50 -4.05 -11.64
N ASP A 139 2.84 -4.53 -12.69
CA ASP A 139 3.49 -4.68 -13.98
C ASP A 139 3.87 -3.30 -14.55
N LEU A 140 5.07 -3.24 -15.12
CA LEU A 140 5.61 -1.97 -15.60
C LEU A 140 4.71 -1.30 -16.66
N SER A 141 4.08 -2.09 -17.51
CA SER A 141 3.12 -1.62 -18.52
C SER A 141 1.82 -1.06 -17.94
N ALA A 142 1.45 -1.49 -16.74
CA ALA A 142 0.25 -1.03 -16.02
C ALA A 142 0.52 0.20 -15.13
N SER A 143 1.76 0.71 -15.07
CA SER A 143 2.17 1.76 -14.13
C SER A 143 1.27 3.00 -14.15
N ALA A 144 0.87 3.47 -15.34
CA ALA A 144 0.02 4.66 -15.45
C ALA A 144 -1.37 4.43 -14.83
N GLU A 145 -1.96 3.26 -15.09
CA GLU A 145 -3.25 2.88 -14.54
C GLU A 145 -3.16 2.66 -13.03
N ALA A 146 -2.08 2.02 -12.57
CA ALA A 146 -1.83 1.80 -11.15
C ALA A 146 -1.68 3.11 -10.38
N TYR A 147 -0.99 4.11 -10.92
CA TYR A 147 -0.90 5.44 -10.30
C TYR A 147 -2.28 6.11 -10.23
N ARG A 148 -3.07 6.12 -11.30
CA ARG A 148 -4.41 6.70 -11.30
C ARG A 148 -5.32 6.01 -10.30
N PHE A 149 -5.29 4.68 -10.26
CA PHE A 149 -6.04 3.88 -9.28
C PHE A 149 -5.66 4.24 -7.85
N MET A 150 -4.37 4.34 -7.55
CA MET A 150 -3.87 4.75 -6.23
C MET A 150 -4.29 6.19 -5.89
N GLY A 151 -4.25 7.09 -6.86
CA GLY A 151 -4.70 8.48 -6.67
C GLY A 151 -6.18 8.56 -6.28
N GLU A 152 -7.06 7.85 -6.99
CA GLU A 152 -8.48 7.78 -6.69
C GLU A 152 -8.75 7.12 -5.33
N LEU A 153 -8.00 6.06 -5.01
CA LEU A 153 -8.11 5.36 -3.74
C LEU A 153 -7.80 6.29 -2.56
N LEU A 154 -6.74 7.09 -2.69
CA LEU A 154 -6.15 7.87 -1.61
C LEU A 154 -6.53 9.37 -1.61
N GLY A 155 -7.24 9.84 -2.65
CA GLY A 155 -7.58 11.27 -2.81
C GLY A 155 -6.40 12.13 -3.25
N GLU A 156 -5.47 11.55 -4.02
CA GLU A 156 -4.24 12.21 -4.50
C GLU A 156 -4.16 12.19 -6.04
N GLU A 157 -5.30 12.46 -6.69
CA GLU A 157 -5.45 12.33 -8.15
C GLU A 157 -4.50 13.25 -8.92
N GLU A 158 -4.23 14.48 -8.42
CA GLU A 158 -3.33 15.41 -9.10
C GLU A 158 -1.90 14.89 -9.13
N GLN A 159 -1.41 14.37 -8.02
CA GLN A 159 -0.07 13.78 -7.95
C GLN A 159 0.01 12.49 -8.75
N ALA A 160 -0.98 11.64 -8.66
CA ALA A 160 -1.09 10.40 -9.40
C ALA A 160 -1.08 10.63 -10.92
N GLU A 161 -1.81 11.63 -11.41
CA GLU A 161 -1.84 11.96 -12.84
C GLU A 161 -0.49 12.45 -13.37
N LYS A 162 0.29 13.19 -12.57
CA LYS A 162 1.66 13.57 -12.94
C LYS A 162 2.54 12.34 -13.15
N LEU A 163 2.43 11.34 -12.26
CA LEU A 163 3.20 10.10 -12.35
C LEU A 163 2.72 9.23 -13.53
N ALA A 164 1.41 9.10 -13.72
CA ALA A 164 0.80 8.37 -14.81
C ALA A 164 1.20 8.95 -16.17
N SER A 165 1.08 10.27 -16.36
CA SER A 165 1.48 10.95 -17.58
C SER A 165 2.98 10.80 -17.87
N TYR A 166 3.82 10.79 -16.83
CA TYR A 166 5.25 10.52 -17.00
C TYR A 166 5.52 9.09 -17.48
N ALA A 167 4.84 8.10 -16.91
CA ALA A 167 4.95 6.71 -17.35
C ALA A 167 4.50 6.53 -18.81
N GLU A 168 3.32 7.04 -19.18
CA GLU A 168 2.79 6.99 -20.54
C GLU A 168 3.75 7.63 -21.54
N LYS A 169 4.25 8.83 -21.22
CA LYS A 169 5.22 9.51 -22.07
C LYS A 169 6.49 8.67 -22.25
N THR A 170 6.98 8.06 -21.18
CA THR A 170 8.19 7.24 -21.22
C THR A 170 7.99 6.04 -22.16
N PHE A 171 6.87 5.32 -22.04
CA PHE A 171 6.55 4.22 -22.94
C PHE A 171 6.39 4.67 -24.37
N ALA A 172 5.66 5.76 -24.61
CA ALA A 172 5.49 6.31 -25.96
C ALA A 172 6.82 6.76 -26.59
N ASP A 173 7.76 7.24 -25.80
CA ASP A 173 9.10 7.60 -26.29
C ASP A 173 9.93 6.34 -26.62
N ILE A 174 9.82 5.27 -25.81
CA ILE A 174 10.47 3.98 -26.07
C ILE A 174 9.91 3.33 -27.35
N GLU A 175 8.60 3.32 -27.54
CA GLU A 175 7.96 2.76 -28.72
C GLU A 175 8.41 3.45 -30.03
N LYS A 176 8.75 4.73 -29.96
CA LYS A 176 9.27 5.50 -31.11
C LYS A 176 10.77 5.28 -31.36
N MET A 177 11.46 4.59 -30.42
CA MET A 177 12.88 4.33 -30.57
C MET A 177 13.12 3.26 -31.64
N GLU A 178 13.64 3.66 -32.78
CA GLU A 178 14.14 2.75 -33.81
C GLU A 178 15.60 2.38 -33.49
N VAL A 179 15.81 1.14 -33.03
CA VAL A 179 17.17 0.61 -32.85
C VAL A 179 17.51 -0.26 -34.06
N PRO A 180 18.49 0.15 -34.89
CA PRO A 180 18.95 -0.65 -36.02
C PRO A 180 19.39 -2.05 -35.58
N GLU A 181 19.15 -3.08 -36.41
CA GLU A 181 19.44 -4.47 -36.08
C GLU A 181 20.93 -4.70 -35.71
N ASP A 182 21.84 -3.99 -36.39
CA ASP A 182 23.29 -4.06 -36.12
C ASP A 182 23.70 -3.39 -34.80
N LYS A 183 22.78 -2.66 -34.16
CA LYS A 183 22.96 -2.03 -32.85
C LYS A 183 22.28 -2.79 -31.71
N LYS A 184 21.45 -3.78 -32.04
CA LYS A 184 20.81 -4.63 -31.04
C LYS A 184 21.82 -5.56 -30.40
N VAL A 185 21.82 -5.61 -29.07
CA VAL A 185 22.68 -6.52 -28.31
C VAL A 185 21.80 -7.57 -27.62
N ARG A 186 22.37 -8.76 -27.44
CA ARG A 186 21.74 -9.78 -26.59
C ARG A 186 22.16 -9.54 -25.16
N ILE A 187 21.18 -9.47 -24.27
CA ILE A 187 21.38 -9.31 -22.84
C ILE A 187 20.89 -10.59 -22.16
N TYR A 188 21.70 -11.12 -21.25
CA TYR A 188 21.23 -12.04 -20.22
C TYR A 188 21.04 -11.25 -18.95
N TYR A 189 19.82 -11.27 -18.42
CA TYR A 189 19.51 -10.66 -17.13
C TYR A 189 19.30 -11.80 -16.12
N GLY A 190 20.17 -11.90 -15.15
CA GLY A 190 20.05 -12.85 -14.04
C GLY A 190 19.75 -12.07 -12.76
N ASN A 191 18.73 -12.50 -12.03
CA ASN A 191 18.32 -11.94 -10.75
C ASN A 191 18.56 -12.97 -9.65
N GLY A 192 18.55 -12.51 -8.39
CA GLY A 192 18.82 -13.37 -7.24
C GLY A 192 20.30 -13.69 -7.03
N GLU A 193 20.60 -14.32 -5.90
CA GLU A 193 21.97 -14.63 -5.45
C GLU A 193 22.73 -15.55 -6.43
N ASP A 194 22.02 -16.51 -7.04
CA ASP A 194 22.57 -17.46 -8.00
C ASP A 194 22.44 -17.00 -9.46
N SER A 195 21.90 -15.82 -9.73
CA SER A 195 21.60 -15.30 -11.07
C SER A 195 20.74 -16.26 -11.93
N LEU A 196 19.92 -17.07 -11.30
CA LEU A 196 19.04 -18.07 -11.92
C LEU A 196 17.57 -17.65 -11.95
N GLU A 197 17.20 -16.60 -11.23
CA GLU A 197 15.86 -16.02 -11.27
C GLU A 197 15.74 -15.08 -12.48
N THR A 198 14.73 -15.31 -13.34
CA THR A 198 14.50 -14.54 -14.58
C THR A 198 13.08 -13.96 -14.59
#